data_9edc387d0124f1f7930672223acfa903
#
_entry.id   9edc387d0124f1f7930672223acfa903
#
_cell.length_a   1.000
_cell.length_b   1.000
_cell.length_c   1.000
_cell.angle_alpha   90.00
_cell.angle_beta   90.00
_cell.angle_gamma   90.00
#
_symmetry.space_group_name_H-M   'P 1'
#
loop_
_entity.id
_entity.type
_entity.pdbx_description
1 polymer ?
#
loop_
_entity_poly.entity_id
_entity_poly.type
_entity_poly.pdbx_seq_one_letter_code
_entity_poly.pdbx_strand_id
1 'polypeptide(L)'
;MIPDSLATQPIFLRVDDTMVAKAGTRFENVSKLFDHAAHNGSNYLNGHCFVSIMLCIPVWKNDRVSYLSLPLGYRMWQKKESKLELAASMIRQVMPEFQEKKQVIILCDSWYTKQNLVSIVDEYQNLDLIGNARIDSVMYDPAPAHTGRRGRPAKHGKRLSVETDFAFSNERSEITISEHTV
;
A
#
# COMPACT_ATOMS: atom_id res chain seq x y z
N MET A 1 -22.34 14.47 -13.03
CA MET A 1 -23.08 13.96 -11.85
C MET A 1 -22.56 12.54 -11.64
N ILE A 2 -22.07 12.21 -10.45
CA ILE A 2 -21.61 10.85 -10.15
C ILE A 2 -22.86 10.01 -9.89
N PRO A 3 -23.04 8.85 -10.56
CA PRO A 3 -24.18 7.98 -10.28
C PRO A 3 -24.23 7.57 -8.80
N ASP A 4 -25.43 7.47 -8.24
CA ASP A 4 -25.63 7.12 -6.82
C ASP A 4 -24.99 5.76 -6.45
N SER A 5 -24.94 4.84 -7.41
CA SER A 5 -24.25 3.55 -7.26
C SER A 5 -22.74 3.68 -7.01
N LEU A 6 -22.12 4.75 -7.50
CA LEU A 6 -20.69 5.03 -7.24
C LEU A 6 -20.47 5.85 -5.97
N ALA A 7 -21.50 6.55 -5.49
CA ALA A 7 -21.42 7.32 -4.27
C ALA A 7 -21.27 6.43 -3.02
N THR A 8 -21.72 5.18 -3.08
CA THR A 8 -21.64 4.20 -1.99
C THR A 8 -20.39 3.33 -2.03
N GLN A 9 -19.65 3.34 -3.14
CA GLN A 9 -18.43 2.53 -3.27
C GLN A 9 -17.27 3.11 -2.46
N PRO A 10 -16.33 2.27 -2.00
CA PRO A 10 -15.12 2.74 -1.33
C PRO A 10 -14.26 3.60 -2.26
N ILE A 11 -13.46 4.45 -1.67
CA ILE A 11 -12.44 5.22 -2.36
C ILE A 11 -11.16 4.39 -2.42
N PHE A 12 -10.59 4.23 -3.59
CA PHE A 12 -9.32 3.52 -3.75
C PHE A 12 -8.16 4.51 -3.89
N LEU A 13 -7.17 4.37 -3.03
CA LEU A 13 -5.89 5.08 -3.11
C LEU A 13 -4.79 4.10 -3.49
N ARG A 14 -4.12 4.32 -4.61
CA ARG A 14 -2.95 3.51 -4.99
C ARG A 14 -1.68 4.20 -4.49
N VAL A 15 -0.86 3.44 -3.77
CA VAL A 15 0.48 3.83 -3.35
C VAL A 15 1.50 3.05 -4.15
N ASP A 16 2.46 3.76 -4.73
CA ASP A 16 3.49 3.15 -5.58
C ASP A 16 4.72 4.07 -5.63
N ASP A 17 5.85 3.55 -6.12
CA ASP A 17 7.00 4.40 -6.39
C ASP A 17 7.48 4.29 -7.85
N THR A 18 8.05 5.38 -8.31
CA THR A 18 8.57 5.50 -9.67
C THR A 18 10.00 6.00 -9.63
N MET A 19 10.86 5.37 -10.42
CA MET A 19 12.25 5.78 -10.58
C MET A 19 12.45 6.53 -11.88
N VAL A 20 13.16 7.65 -11.79
CA VAL A 20 13.52 8.48 -12.95
C VAL A 20 15.04 8.50 -13.06
N ALA A 21 15.54 7.79 -14.08
CA ALA A 21 16.98 7.75 -14.36
C ALA A 21 17.54 9.15 -14.66
N LYS A 22 18.74 9.42 -14.19
CA LYS A 22 19.49 10.65 -14.45
C LYS A 22 20.88 10.31 -14.97
N ALA A 23 21.29 11.01 -16.01
CA ALA A 23 22.66 10.98 -16.51
C ALA A 23 23.53 11.92 -15.66
N GLY A 24 24.59 11.37 -15.08
CA GLY A 24 25.51 12.11 -14.21
C GLY A 24 25.14 12.14 -12.73
N THR A 25 25.99 12.77 -11.93
CA THR A 25 25.93 12.74 -10.45
C THR A 25 25.73 14.14 -9.84
N ARG A 26 25.62 15.17 -10.67
CA ARG A 26 25.53 16.57 -10.22
C ARG A 26 24.14 17.05 -9.81
N PHE A 27 23.11 16.22 -10.00
CA PHE A 27 21.76 16.57 -9.57
C PHE A 27 21.61 16.33 -8.07
N GLU A 28 20.93 17.24 -7.37
CA GLU A 28 20.61 17.07 -5.96
C GLU A 28 19.76 15.81 -5.74
N ASN A 29 20.01 15.12 -4.63
CA ASN A 29 19.26 13.92 -4.21
C ASN A 29 19.29 12.75 -5.20
N VAL A 30 20.23 12.72 -6.16
CA VAL A 30 20.48 11.53 -6.97
C VAL A 30 20.97 10.41 -6.10
N SER A 31 20.38 9.25 -6.26
CA SER A 31 20.75 8.04 -5.53
C SER A 31 20.99 6.88 -6.49
N LYS A 32 21.83 5.95 -6.06
CA LYS A 32 21.94 4.64 -6.72
C LYS A 32 20.73 3.82 -6.29
N LEU A 33 19.84 3.56 -7.24
CA LEU A 33 18.57 2.86 -7.04
C LEU A 33 18.68 1.46 -7.63
N PHE A 34 18.05 0.48 -6.98
CA PHE A 34 17.94 -0.85 -7.53
C PHE A 34 16.73 -0.92 -8.45
N ASP A 35 16.95 -1.30 -9.69
CA ASP A 35 15.91 -1.43 -10.71
C ASP A 35 15.62 -2.92 -10.95
N HIS A 36 14.46 -3.38 -10.49
CA HIS A 36 14.01 -4.77 -10.68
C HIS A 36 13.69 -5.10 -12.14
N ALA A 37 13.43 -4.09 -12.97
CA ALA A 37 13.08 -4.25 -14.38
C ALA A 37 14.28 -4.14 -15.32
N ALA A 38 15.48 -3.85 -14.79
CA ALA A 38 16.67 -3.68 -15.63
C ALA A 38 17.12 -5.02 -16.21
N HIS A 39 17.19 -5.07 -17.54
CA HIS A 39 17.70 -6.22 -18.28
C HIS A 39 19.09 -5.98 -18.90
N ASN A 40 19.73 -4.86 -18.58
CA ASN A 40 20.93 -4.37 -19.28
C ASN A 40 22.23 -4.54 -18.46
N GLY A 41 22.42 -5.69 -17.82
CA GLY A 41 23.69 -6.04 -17.17
C GLY A 41 23.99 -5.35 -15.82
N SER A 42 23.28 -4.28 -15.46
CA SER A 42 23.34 -3.66 -14.13
C SER A 42 21.93 -3.45 -13.60
N ASN A 43 21.65 -4.07 -12.46
CA ASN A 43 20.37 -3.86 -11.75
C ASN A 43 20.33 -2.51 -10.98
N TYR A 44 21.20 -1.58 -11.32
CA TYR A 44 21.28 -0.30 -10.64
C TYR A 44 21.25 0.86 -11.63
N LEU A 45 20.48 1.87 -11.29
CA LEU A 45 20.47 3.15 -11.99
C LEU A 45 20.78 4.30 -11.02
N ASN A 46 21.36 5.37 -11.52
CA ASN A 46 21.44 6.62 -10.81
C ASN A 46 20.19 7.44 -11.17
N GLY A 47 19.49 7.93 -10.16
CA GLY A 47 18.26 8.65 -10.42
C GLY A 47 17.54 9.14 -9.16
N HIS A 48 16.36 9.64 -9.39
CA HIS A 48 15.40 10.01 -8.36
C HIS A 48 14.34 8.93 -8.23
N CYS A 49 13.90 8.70 -7.01
CA CYS A 49 12.73 7.87 -6.71
C CYS A 49 11.63 8.76 -6.15
N PHE A 50 10.42 8.63 -6.65
CA PHE A 50 9.25 9.37 -6.19
C PHE A 50 8.22 8.38 -5.67
N VAL A 51 7.77 8.58 -4.44
CA VAL A 51 6.59 7.92 -3.91
C VAL A 51 5.36 8.71 -4.37
N SER A 52 4.34 8.02 -4.83
CA SER A 52 3.11 8.62 -5.36
C SER A 52 1.88 8.10 -4.63
N ILE A 53 0.89 8.97 -4.48
CA ILE A 53 -0.48 8.58 -4.13
C ILE A 53 -1.39 8.99 -5.27
N MET A 54 -2.16 8.01 -5.76
CA MET A 54 -3.12 8.17 -6.84
C MET A 54 -4.52 7.87 -6.31
N LEU A 55 -5.48 8.74 -6.61
CA LEU A 55 -6.89 8.46 -6.39
C LEU A 55 -7.43 7.69 -7.60
N CYS A 56 -7.98 6.51 -7.38
CA CYS A 56 -8.62 5.70 -8.42
C CYS A 56 -10.11 5.99 -8.44
N ILE A 57 -10.58 6.66 -9.50
CA ILE A 57 -11.98 7.01 -9.69
C ILE A 57 -12.59 6.05 -10.70
N PRO A 58 -13.65 5.32 -10.34
CA PRO A 58 -14.37 4.52 -11.31
C PRO A 58 -15.08 5.42 -12.32
N VAL A 59 -14.90 5.12 -13.59
CA VAL A 59 -15.55 5.81 -14.71
C VAL A 59 -16.25 4.77 -15.59
N TRP A 60 -17.51 5.05 -15.91
CA TRP A 60 -18.30 4.19 -16.76
C TRP A 60 -18.05 4.53 -18.22
N LYS A 61 -17.58 3.59 -19.01
CA LYS A 61 -17.34 3.77 -20.44
C LYS A 61 -17.61 2.46 -21.20
N ASN A 62 -18.44 2.54 -22.24
CA ASN A 62 -18.77 1.38 -23.11
C ASN A 62 -19.25 0.16 -22.30
N ASP A 63 -20.21 0.37 -21.40
CA ASP A 63 -20.80 -0.67 -20.52
C ASP A 63 -19.77 -1.41 -19.65
N ARG A 64 -18.63 -0.77 -19.38
CA ARG A 64 -17.59 -1.30 -18.50
C ARG A 64 -17.13 -0.23 -17.52
N VAL A 65 -16.81 -0.67 -16.31
CA VAL A 65 -16.11 0.18 -15.34
C VAL A 65 -14.63 0.23 -15.73
N SER A 66 -14.12 1.43 -15.87
CA SER A 66 -12.68 1.72 -15.99
C SER A 66 -12.27 2.60 -14.83
N TYR A 67 -11.02 2.57 -14.44
CA TYR A 67 -10.52 3.42 -13.37
C TYR A 67 -9.62 4.51 -13.92
N LEU A 68 -9.97 5.76 -13.62
CA LEU A 68 -9.12 6.91 -13.87
C LEU A 68 -8.23 7.13 -12.66
N SER A 69 -6.92 7.11 -12.85
CA SER A 69 -5.96 7.40 -11.78
C SER A 69 -5.61 8.89 -11.79
N LEU A 70 -6.01 9.61 -10.75
CA LEU A 70 -5.67 11.01 -10.55
C LEU A 70 -4.54 11.13 -9.53
N PRO A 71 -3.42 11.77 -9.86
CA PRO A 71 -2.34 11.98 -8.91
C PRO A 71 -2.78 12.98 -7.83
N LEU A 72 -2.75 12.56 -6.57
CA LEU A 72 -2.93 13.45 -5.42
C LEU A 72 -1.61 14.08 -4.99
N GLY A 73 -0.50 13.36 -5.20
CA GLY A 73 0.81 13.90 -4.90
C GLY A 73 1.95 12.95 -5.25
N TYR A 74 3.11 13.58 -5.42
CA TYR A 74 4.40 12.90 -5.56
C TYR A 74 5.38 13.51 -4.57
N ARG A 75 6.15 12.67 -3.88
CA ARG A 75 7.26 13.13 -3.04
C ARG A 75 8.53 12.43 -3.43
N MET A 76 9.58 13.21 -3.63
CA MET A 76 10.91 12.68 -3.90
C MET A 76 11.46 12.02 -2.64
N TRP A 77 11.80 10.75 -2.77
CA TRP A 77 12.47 10.03 -1.71
C TRP A 77 13.89 10.54 -1.51
N GLN A 78 14.25 10.73 -0.26
CA GLN A 78 15.59 11.08 0.19
C GLN A 78 16.09 10.01 1.15
N LYS A 79 17.39 9.73 1.17
CA LYS A 79 17.95 8.68 2.03
C LYS A 79 17.75 8.89 3.54
N LYS A 80 17.23 10.04 3.95
CA LYS A 80 16.98 10.36 5.36
C LYS A 80 15.78 9.65 5.96
N GLU A 81 14.85 9.21 5.13
CA GLU A 81 13.60 8.54 5.53
C GLU A 81 13.34 7.31 4.66
N SER A 82 12.54 6.38 5.14
CA SER A 82 12.11 5.25 4.32
C SER A 82 10.98 5.66 3.39
N LYS A 83 10.87 4.98 2.24
CA LYS A 83 9.72 5.18 1.32
C LYS A 83 8.38 4.86 2.01
N LEU A 84 8.40 3.93 2.98
CA LEU A 84 7.21 3.54 3.76
C LEU A 84 6.74 4.68 4.66
N GLU A 85 7.68 5.35 5.36
CA GLU A 85 7.37 6.51 6.20
C GLU A 85 6.89 7.68 5.35
N LEU A 86 7.51 7.88 4.19
CA LEU A 86 7.10 8.91 3.23
C LEU A 86 5.67 8.65 2.75
N ALA A 87 5.35 7.40 2.34
CA ALA A 87 4.00 6.99 1.95
C ALA A 87 2.99 7.19 3.09
N ALA A 88 3.32 6.73 4.30
CA ALA A 88 2.46 6.90 5.48
C ALA A 88 2.18 8.38 5.77
N SER A 89 3.20 9.24 5.68
CA SER A 89 3.03 10.68 5.88
C SER A 89 2.13 11.32 4.81
N MET A 90 2.23 10.86 3.57
CA MET A 90 1.37 11.32 2.47
C MET A 90 -0.09 10.87 2.67
N ILE A 91 -0.31 9.63 3.12
CA ILE A 91 -1.66 9.12 3.45
C ILE A 91 -2.28 9.97 4.57
N ARG A 92 -1.55 10.23 5.66
CA ARG A 92 -2.03 11.08 6.76
C ARG A 92 -2.42 12.49 6.30
N GLN A 93 -1.81 12.99 5.24
CA GLN A 93 -2.16 14.31 4.68
C GLN A 93 -3.44 14.29 3.86
N VAL A 94 -3.74 13.20 3.17
CA VAL A 94 -4.93 13.13 2.31
C VAL A 94 -6.16 12.58 3.06
N MET A 95 -5.98 11.79 4.11
CA MET A 95 -7.10 11.18 4.86
C MET A 95 -8.10 12.20 5.43
N PRO A 96 -7.70 13.37 5.97
CA PRO A 96 -8.65 14.37 6.45
C PRO A 96 -9.61 14.93 5.39
N GLU A 97 -9.24 14.84 4.11
CA GLU A 97 -10.10 15.29 3.00
C GLU A 97 -11.24 14.31 2.70
N PHE A 98 -11.16 13.08 3.22
CA PHE A 98 -12.20 12.08 3.07
C PHE A 98 -13.12 12.09 4.29
N GLN A 99 -14.43 12.07 4.02
CA GLN A 99 -15.43 11.99 5.08
C GLN A 99 -15.25 10.69 5.88
N GLU A 100 -15.34 10.74 7.20
CA GLU A 100 -15.17 9.58 8.10
C GLU A 100 -16.10 8.39 7.76
N LYS A 101 -17.26 8.66 7.19
CA LYS A 101 -18.23 7.63 6.76
C LYS A 101 -17.87 6.96 5.43
N LYS A 102 -16.91 7.51 4.69
CA LYS A 102 -16.50 6.99 3.40
C LYS A 102 -15.32 6.06 3.60
N GLN A 103 -15.50 4.79 3.30
CA GLN A 103 -14.42 3.82 3.35
C GLN A 103 -13.35 4.17 2.33
N VAL A 104 -12.11 4.14 2.75
CA VAL A 104 -10.91 4.33 1.93
C VAL A 104 -10.11 3.04 1.95
N ILE A 105 -9.71 2.56 0.80
CA ILE A 105 -8.90 1.34 0.65
C ILE A 105 -7.60 1.71 -0.03
N ILE A 106 -6.49 1.47 0.65
CA ILE A 106 -5.16 1.60 0.06
C ILE A 106 -4.84 0.35 -0.73
N LEU A 107 -4.43 0.55 -1.98
CA LEU A 107 -3.90 -0.51 -2.85
C LEU A 107 -2.39 -0.33 -2.99
N CYS A 108 -1.62 -1.37 -2.67
CA CYS A 108 -0.18 -1.31 -2.79
C CYS A 108 0.42 -2.67 -3.20
N ASP A 109 1.65 -2.64 -3.66
CA ASP A 109 2.40 -3.86 -3.98
C ASP A 109 3.00 -4.52 -2.72
N SER A 110 3.64 -5.67 -2.89
CA SER A 110 4.25 -6.44 -1.79
C SER A 110 5.42 -5.74 -1.11
N TRP A 111 6.01 -4.73 -1.73
CA TRP A 111 7.09 -3.97 -1.12
C TRP A 111 6.57 -3.04 -0.02
N TYR A 112 5.36 -2.52 -0.20
CA TYR A 112 4.68 -1.62 0.73
C TYR A 112 3.91 -2.35 1.85
N THR A 113 3.64 -3.66 1.74
CA THR A 113 2.93 -4.44 2.78
C THR A 113 3.83 -4.76 3.98
N LYS A 114 4.38 -3.74 4.60
CA LYS A 114 5.22 -3.83 5.79
C LYS A 114 4.60 -3.06 6.95
N GLN A 115 4.96 -3.46 8.17
CA GLN A 115 4.37 -2.92 9.40
C GLN A 115 4.26 -1.38 9.41
N ASN A 116 5.30 -0.67 8.96
CA ASN A 116 5.31 0.80 8.96
C ASN A 116 4.17 1.43 8.15
N LEU A 117 3.72 0.77 7.08
CA LEU A 117 2.58 1.25 6.31
C LEU A 117 1.28 0.60 6.76
N VAL A 118 1.30 -0.72 7.04
CA VAL A 118 0.10 -1.45 7.45
C VAL A 118 -0.48 -0.88 8.75
N SER A 119 0.36 -0.48 9.70
CA SER A 119 -0.08 0.10 10.98
C SER A 119 -0.86 1.42 10.85
N ILE A 120 -0.83 2.08 9.69
CA ILE A 120 -1.62 3.30 9.49
C ILE A 120 -3.13 3.04 9.49
N VAL A 121 -3.53 1.80 9.18
CA VAL A 121 -4.94 1.38 9.22
C VAL A 121 -5.51 1.51 10.63
N ASP A 122 -4.69 1.30 11.66
CA ASP A 122 -5.10 1.43 13.06
C ASP A 122 -5.36 2.89 13.48
N GLU A 123 -4.92 3.87 12.68
CA GLU A 123 -5.09 5.30 12.97
C GLU A 123 -6.47 5.84 12.52
N TYR A 124 -7.18 5.10 11.64
CA TYR A 124 -8.43 5.57 11.02
C TYR A 124 -9.47 4.45 10.98
N GLN A 125 -10.68 4.72 11.42
CA GLN A 125 -11.79 3.73 11.43
C GLN A 125 -12.31 3.37 10.03
N ASN A 126 -12.09 4.25 9.07
CA ASN A 126 -12.58 4.13 7.69
C ASN A 126 -11.47 3.81 6.69
N LEU A 127 -10.31 3.34 7.16
CA LEU A 127 -9.17 3.03 6.31
C LEU A 127 -8.86 1.53 6.35
N ASP A 128 -8.75 0.93 5.18
CA ASP A 128 -8.27 -0.43 4.99
C ASP A 128 -7.10 -0.46 4.01
N LEU A 129 -6.39 -1.58 3.97
CA LEU A 129 -5.28 -1.81 3.06
C LEU A 129 -5.39 -3.17 2.39
N ILE A 130 -5.30 -3.18 1.07
CA ILE A 130 -5.18 -4.38 0.26
C ILE A 130 -3.83 -4.34 -0.45
N GLY A 131 -3.02 -5.35 -0.23
CA GLY A 131 -1.72 -5.46 -0.88
C GLY A 131 -1.27 -6.91 -0.97
N ASN A 132 -0.37 -7.18 -1.90
CA ASN A 132 0.20 -8.50 -2.04
C ASN A 132 1.17 -8.79 -0.89
N ALA A 133 1.05 -9.94 -0.26
CA ALA A 133 2.06 -10.45 0.66
C ALA A 133 3.07 -11.31 -0.11
N ARG A 134 4.35 -11.20 0.25
CA ARG A 134 5.37 -12.12 -0.27
C ARG A 134 5.20 -13.47 0.40
N ILE A 135 5.47 -14.55 -0.32
CA ILE A 135 5.38 -15.91 0.21
C ILE A 135 6.34 -16.16 1.39
N ASP A 136 7.44 -15.42 1.44
CA ASP A 136 8.43 -15.46 2.50
C ASP A 136 8.11 -14.51 3.67
N SER A 137 6.94 -13.87 3.67
CA SER A 137 6.51 -12.98 4.75
C SER A 137 6.35 -13.75 6.06
N VAL A 138 6.97 -13.24 7.11
CA VAL A 138 6.85 -13.82 8.44
C VAL A 138 5.70 -13.16 9.18
N MET A 139 4.70 -13.96 9.55
CA MET A 139 3.54 -13.53 10.31
C MET A 139 3.57 -14.16 11.70
N TYR A 140 2.98 -13.48 12.66
CA TYR A 140 2.88 -13.93 14.04
C TYR A 140 1.47 -13.70 14.56
N ASP A 141 1.03 -14.56 15.46
CA ASP A 141 -0.14 -14.28 16.29
C ASP A 141 0.07 -13.01 17.11
N PRO A 142 -1.01 -12.36 17.54
CA PRO A 142 -0.92 -11.30 18.53
C PRO A 142 -0.13 -11.74 19.76
N ALA A 143 0.58 -10.79 20.39
CA ALA A 143 1.30 -11.08 21.60
C ALA A 143 0.34 -11.60 22.70
N PRO A 144 0.73 -12.64 23.45
CA PRO A 144 -0.09 -13.12 24.56
C PRO A 144 -0.22 -12.03 25.63
N ALA A 145 -1.34 -12.06 26.37
CA ALA A 145 -1.58 -11.14 27.46
C ALA A 145 -0.44 -11.20 28.49
N HIS A 146 -0.11 -10.04 29.06
CA HIS A 146 0.97 -9.93 30.05
C HIS A 146 0.65 -10.78 31.28
N THR A 147 1.53 -11.72 31.63
CA THR A 147 1.30 -12.68 32.70
C THR A 147 1.67 -12.14 34.11
N GLY A 148 2.15 -10.91 34.23
CA GLY A 148 2.63 -10.32 35.48
C GLY A 148 3.94 -10.92 36.01
N ARG A 149 4.52 -11.90 35.33
CA ARG A 149 5.80 -12.52 35.74
C ARG A 149 6.97 -11.61 35.40
N ARG A 150 8.07 -11.75 36.17
CA ARG A 150 9.32 -11.02 35.92
C ARG A 150 9.89 -11.41 34.56
N GLY A 151 10.21 -10.42 33.73
CA GLY A 151 10.78 -10.60 32.42
C GLY A 151 10.21 -9.60 31.40
N ARG A 152 10.86 -9.51 30.22
CA ARG A 152 10.35 -8.66 29.13
C ARG A 152 9.10 -9.33 28.54
N PRO A 153 7.98 -8.61 28.39
CA PRO A 153 6.82 -9.14 27.71
C PRO A 153 7.13 -9.63 26.29
N ALA A 154 6.49 -10.69 25.86
CA ALA A 154 6.60 -11.15 24.49
C ALA A 154 6.09 -10.09 23.54
N LYS A 155 6.81 -9.83 22.44
CA LYS A 155 6.38 -8.87 21.41
C LYS A 155 5.43 -9.48 20.40
N HIS A 156 5.49 -10.79 20.25
CA HIS A 156 4.73 -11.54 19.25
C HIS A 156 4.26 -12.87 19.87
N GLY A 157 3.17 -13.43 19.35
CA GLY A 157 2.72 -14.75 19.64
C GLY A 157 3.46 -15.84 18.84
N LYS A 158 2.80 -16.94 18.54
CA LYS A 158 3.33 -18.03 17.73
C LYS A 158 3.63 -17.52 16.31
N ARG A 159 4.74 -17.98 15.73
CA ARG A 159 4.99 -17.77 14.29
C ARG A 159 3.99 -18.60 13.48
N LEU A 160 3.34 -17.98 12.52
CA LEU A 160 2.37 -18.59 11.62
C LEU A 160 3.05 -18.98 10.30
N SER A 161 2.63 -20.11 9.76
CA SER A 161 2.98 -20.56 8.42
C SER A 161 1.76 -20.44 7.50
N VAL A 162 1.95 -19.85 6.33
CA VAL A 162 0.88 -19.73 5.33
C VAL A 162 0.33 -21.10 4.91
N GLU A 163 1.17 -22.15 4.94
CA GLU A 163 0.81 -23.48 4.49
C GLU A 163 -0.03 -24.25 5.52
N THR A 164 0.20 -24.03 6.81
CA THR A 164 -0.38 -24.88 7.88
C THR A 164 -1.34 -24.16 8.80
N ASP A 165 -1.16 -22.87 9.02
CA ASP A 165 -1.91 -22.12 10.03
C ASP A 165 -3.07 -21.28 9.43
N PHE A 166 -3.19 -21.22 8.10
CA PHE A 166 -4.29 -20.54 7.42
C PHE A 166 -5.18 -21.56 6.72
N ALA A 167 -6.46 -21.53 7.05
CA ALA A 167 -7.47 -22.20 6.26
C ALA A 167 -7.90 -21.26 5.11
N PHE A 168 -7.80 -21.72 3.88
CA PHE A 168 -8.43 -21.00 2.78
C PHE A 168 -9.95 -21.10 2.97
N SER A 169 -10.61 -19.98 3.18
CA SER A 169 -12.06 -19.93 3.17
C SER A 169 -12.54 -20.31 1.78
N ASN A 170 -13.48 -21.26 1.70
CA ASN A 170 -14.24 -21.51 0.47
C ASN A 170 -15.32 -20.43 0.25
N GLU A 171 -15.50 -19.50 1.17
CA GLU A 171 -16.34 -18.34 1.01
C GLU A 171 -15.65 -17.39 0.03
N ARG A 172 -16.16 -17.35 -1.17
CA ARG A 172 -15.81 -16.32 -2.14
C ARG A 172 -16.44 -15.02 -1.68
N SER A 173 -15.66 -14.11 -1.16
CA SER A 173 -16.07 -12.72 -1.06
C SER A 173 -16.01 -12.13 -2.46
N GLU A 174 -17.17 -12.01 -3.11
CA GLU A 174 -17.26 -11.30 -4.37
C GLU A 174 -17.12 -9.80 -4.07
N ILE A 175 -15.93 -9.28 -4.28
CA ILE A 175 -15.74 -7.83 -4.36
C ILE A 175 -16.11 -7.47 -5.80
N THR A 176 -17.32 -6.98 -5.98
CA THR A 176 -17.74 -6.42 -7.28
C THR A 176 -17.02 -5.09 -7.47
N ILE A 177 -15.85 -5.13 -8.09
CA ILE A 177 -15.12 -3.92 -8.51
C ILE A 177 -15.73 -3.34 -9.78
N SER A 178 -16.51 -4.13 -10.50
CA SER A 178 -17.34 -3.77 -11.65
C SER A 178 -18.55 -4.69 -11.67
N GLU A 179 -19.59 -4.37 -12.44
CA GLU A 179 -20.73 -5.25 -12.66
C GLU A 179 -20.37 -6.61 -13.31
N HIS A 180 -19.11 -6.85 -13.54
CA HIS A 180 -18.58 -8.13 -14.01
C HIS A 180 -17.80 -8.80 -12.88
N THR A 181 -18.32 -9.92 -12.42
CA THR A 181 -17.63 -10.87 -11.55
C THR A 181 -16.33 -11.30 -12.23
N VAL A 182 -15.19 -11.12 -11.57
CA VAL A 182 -13.90 -11.66 -11.98
C VAL A 182 -13.72 -13.02 -11.31
#